data_d64eb56b1f1b60ccae6ace970bc61240
#
_entry.id   d64eb56b1f1b60ccae6ace970bc61240
#
_cell.length_a   1.000
_cell.length_b   1.000
_cell.length_c   1.000
_cell.angle_alpha   90.00
_cell.angle_beta   90.00
_cell.angle_gamma   90.00
#
_symmetry.space_group_name_H-M   'P 1'
#
loop_
_entity.id
_entity.type
_entity.pdbx_description
1 polymer ?
#
loop_
_entity_poly.entity_id
_entity_poly.type
_entity_poly.pdbx_seq_one_letter_code
_entity_poly.pdbx_strand_id
1 'polypeptide(L)'
;MTLEKATKDMQALVAQHGFNYEGELTYDGRQIFTRRWTKKTQVVWDGESESTLEIKISMSYGIPLVRIVRDGRREDKPRDYSSPKRAFNAIGEIVRCAGFEM
;
A
#
# COMPACT_ATOMS: atom_id res chain seq x y z
N MET A 1 -11.44 2.18 -19.11
CA MET A 1 -10.05 2.66 -18.83
C MET A 1 -9.06 1.78 -19.58
N THR A 2 -8.12 2.39 -20.27
CA THR A 2 -7.08 1.64 -20.95
C THR A 2 -5.96 1.26 -19.94
N LEU A 3 -5.21 0.22 -20.27
CA LEU A 3 -4.07 -0.20 -19.45
C LEU A 3 -3.04 0.93 -19.32
N GLU A 4 -2.78 1.66 -20.39
CA GLU A 4 -1.84 2.77 -20.41
C GLU A 4 -2.26 3.90 -19.47
N LYS A 5 -3.54 4.28 -19.51
CA LYS A 5 -4.07 5.32 -18.62
C LYS A 5 -4.01 4.89 -17.16
N ALA A 6 -4.37 3.63 -16.87
CA ALA A 6 -4.30 3.11 -15.52
C ALA A 6 -2.87 3.13 -14.96
N THR A 7 -1.88 2.82 -15.80
CA THR A 7 -0.47 2.86 -15.42
C THR A 7 -0.02 4.28 -15.11
N LYS A 8 -0.40 5.25 -15.94
CA LYS A 8 -0.06 6.67 -15.71
C LYS A 8 -0.71 7.20 -14.44
N ASP A 9 -1.98 6.87 -14.21
CA ASP A 9 -2.71 7.28 -13.00
C ASP A 9 -2.06 6.68 -11.76
N MET A 10 -1.65 5.42 -11.82
CA MET A 10 -0.95 4.74 -10.73
C MET A 10 0.38 5.44 -10.42
N GLN A 11 1.18 5.76 -11.43
CA GLN A 11 2.47 6.43 -11.24
C GLN A 11 2.30 7.80 -10.58
N ALA A 12 1.30 8.56 -11.01
CA ALA A 12 1.01 9.86 -10.41
C ALA A 12 0.59 9.74 -8.95
N LEU A 13 -0.25 8.76 -8.63
CA LEU A 13 -0.76 8.56 -7.28
C LEU A 13 0.32 8.04 -6.32
N VAL A 14 1.17 7.12 -6.76
CA VAL A 14 2.27 6.63 -5.90
C VAL A 14 3.26 7.74 -5.59
N ALA A 15 3.54 8.62 -6.55
CA ALA A 15 4.39 9.78 -6.32
C ALA A 15 3.74 10.78 -5.36
N GLN A 16 2.45 11.06 -5.56
CA GLN A 16 1.70 12.00 -4.74
C GLN A 16 1.60 11.55 -3.29
N HIS A 17 1.45 10.27 -3.05
CA HIS A 17 1.22 9.70 -1.72
C HIS A 17 2.48 9.12 -1.07
N GLY A 18 3.64 9.37 -1.63
CA GLY A 18 4.91 9.02 -0.99
C GLY A 18 5.23 7.52 -1.00
N PHE A 19 4.70 6.79 -1.96
CA PHE A 19 5.07 5.39 -2.16
C PHE A 19 6.40 5.31 -2.88
N ASN A 20 7.25 4.37 -2.47
CA ASN A 20 8.57 4.17 -3.04
C ASN A 20 8.58 2.92 -3.92
N TYR A 21 9.32 3.00 -5.03
CA TYR A 21 9.52 1.85 -5.89
C TYR A 21 10.34 0.79 -5.15
N GLU A 22 9.79 -0.41 -5.05
CA GLU A 22 10.45 -1.51 -4.32
C GLU A 22 11.16 -2.48 -5.26
N GLY A 23 10.64 -2.68 -6.45
CA GLY A 23 11.21 -3.63 -7.40
C GLY A 23 10.14 -4.21 -8.31
N GLU A 24 10.52 -5.25 -9.04
CA GLU A 24 9.64 -5.96 -9.96
C GLU A 24 9.50 -7.42 -9.55
N LEU A 25 8.32 -7.99 -9.77
CA LEU A 25 8.15 -9.42 -9.65
C LEU A 25 8.86 -10.11 -10.82
N THR A 26 9.67 -11.12 -10.52
CA THR A 26 10.56 -11.74 -11.50
C THR A 26 9.84 -12.48 -12.63
N TYR A 27 8.59 -12.92 -12.37
CA TYR A 27 7.86 -13.73 -13.35
C TYR A 27 6.96 -12.93 -14.29
N ASP A 28 6.60 -11.71 -13.97
CA ASP A 28 5.68 -10.90 -14.80
C ASP A 28 6.11 -9.46 -15.02
N GLY A 29 7.23 -9.03 -14.46
CA GLY A 29 7.74 -7.65 -14.59
C GLY A 29 6.88 -6.59 -13.91
N ARG A 30 5.97 -6.99 -13.05
CA ARG A 30 5.05 -6.08 -12.37
C ARG A 30 5.80 -5.21 -11.36
N GLN A 31 5.64 -3.90 -11.46
CA GLN A 31 6.27 -2.96 -10.55
C GLN A 31 5.52 -2.92 -9.22
N ILE A 32 6.29 -2.91 -8.13
CA ILE A 32 5.75 -2.87 -6.78
C ILE A 32 6.17 -1.55 -6.11
N PHE A 33 5.20 -0.87 -5.54
CA PHE A 33 5.42 0.36 -4.78
C PHE A 33 4.98 0.13 -3.34
N THR A 34 5.74 0.67 -2.40
CA THR A 34 5.54 0.40 -0.96
C THR A 34 5.61 1.69 -0.17
N ARG A 35 4.75 1.80 0.84
CA ARG A 35 4.87 2.80 1.88
C ARG A 35 4.64 2.14 3.23
N ARG A 36 5.46 2.53 4.21
CA ARG A 36 5.38 2.02 5.58
C ARG A 36 5.07 3.17 6.54
N TRP A 37 4.16 2.92 7.45
CA TRP A 37 3.87 3.80 8.58
C TRP A 37 4.28 3.11 9.86
N THR A 38 4.91 3.86 10.77
CA THR A 38 5.31 3.35 12.07
C THR A 38 4.83 4.29 13.15
N LYS A 39 4.41 3.73 14.27
CA LYS A 39 3.98 4.50 15.44
C LYS A 39 4.52 3.83 16.68
N LYS A 40 5.25 4.60 17.50
CA LYS A 40 5.72 4.12 18.79
C LYS A 40 4.73 4.53 19.86
N THR A 41 4.32 3.55 20.66
CA THR A 41 3.43 3.78 21.80
C THR A 41 4.15 3.32 23.06
N GLN A 42 4.16 4.18 24.06
CA GLN A 42 4.78 3.81 25.34
C GLN A 42 3.81 2.94 26.13
N VAL A 43 4.28 1.76 26.52
CA VAL A 43 3.50 0.81 27.32
C VAL A 43 4.03 0.84 28.74
N VAL A 44 3.14 0.99 29.73
CA VAL A 44 3.49 1.21 31.14
C VAL A 44 4.39 0.10 31.71
N TRP A 45 4.20 -1.13 31.25
CA TRP A 45 4.91 -2.29 31.81
C TRP A 45 6.15 -2.71 31.03
N ASP A 46 6.16 -2.51 29.71
CA ASP A 46 7.16 -3.07 28.82
C ASP A 46 8.01 -2.01 28.07
N GLY A 47 7.81 -0.74 28.38
CA GLY A 47 8.51 0.35 27.69
C GLY A 47 7.81 0.75 26.40
N GLU A 48 8.52 0.73 25.28
CA GLU A 48 7.98 1.14 24.00
C GLU A 48 7.43 -0.04 23.19
N SER A 49 6.26 0.14 22.62
CA SER A 49 5.68 -0.77 21.63
C SER A 49 5.62 -0.07 20.28
N GLU A 50 5.92 -0.78 19.21
CA GLU A 50 5.87 -0.24 17.85
C GLU A 50 4.76 -0.91 17.06
N SER A 51 3.90 -0.10 16.46
CA SER A 51 2.90 -0.55 15.51
C SER A 51 3.34 -0.17 14.11
N THR A 52 3.25 -1.10 13.17
CA THR A 52 3.62 -0.88 11.78
C THR A 52 2.47 -1.20 10.86
N LEU A 53 2.35 -0.40 9.80
CA LEU A 53 1.45 -0.67 8.68
C LEU A 53 2.27 -0.50 7.41
N GLU A 54 2.27 -1.52 6.57
CA GLU A 54 2.92 -1.46 5.27
C GLU A 54 1.90 -1.77 4.21
N ILE A 55 1.87 -0.95 3.17
CA ILE A 55 0.98 -1.16 2.03
C ILE A 55 1.83 -1.26 0.79
N LYS A 56 1.65 -2.38 0.07
CA LYS A 56 2.29 -2.65 -1.21
C LYS A 56 1.24 -2.60 -2.29
N ILE A 57 1.53 -1.85 -3.35
CA ILE A 57 0.60 -1.71 -4.47
C ILE A 57 1.30 -2.08 -5.77
N SER A 58 0.60 -2.83 -6.61
CA SER A 58 1.07 -3.21 -7.95
C SER A 58 -0.10 -3.20 -8.93
N MET A 59 0.23 -3.21 -10.22
CA MET A 59 -0.78 -3.29 -11.27
C MET A 59 -0.71 -4.66 -11.94
N SER A 60 -1.87 -5.29 -12.12
CA SER A 60 -2.00 -6.55 -12.85
C SER A 60 -3.06 -6.38 -13.92
N TYR A 61 -2.65 -6.37 -15.18
CA TYR A 61 -3.57 -6.19 -16.32
C TYR A 61 -4.51 -4.99 -16.17
N GLY A 62 -3.97 -3.87 -15.68
CA GLY A 62 -4.75 -2.65 -15.45
C GLY A 62 -5.54 -2.61 -14.15
N ILE A 63 -5.46 -3.67 -13.34
CA ILE A 63 -6.17 -3.76 -12.07
C ILE A 63 -5.18 -3.52 -10.92
N PRO A 64 -5.41 -2.51 -10.07
CA PRO A 64 -4.57 -2.31 -8.88
C PRO A 64 -4.76 -3.42 -7.87
N LEU A 65 -3.65 -3.98 -7.41
CA LEU A 65 -3.64 -4.96 -6.33
C LEU A 65 -2.96 -4.34 -5.11
N VAL A 66 -3.63 -4.39 -3.98
CA VAL A 66 -3.14 -3.81 -2.72
C VAL A 66 -2.93 -4.92 -1.71
N ARG A 67 -1.70 -5.03 -1.21
CA ARG A 67 -1.36 -5.96 -0.15
C ARG A 67 -1.09 -5.19 1.13
N ILE A 68 -1.67 -5.66 2.22
CA ILE A 68 -1.60 -5.00 3.52
C ILE A 68 -0.83 -5.88 4.49
N VAL A 69 0.15 -5.28 5.18
CA VAL A 69 0.92 -5.94 6.23
C VAL A 69 0.77 -5.12 7.49
N ARG A 70 0.20 -5.70 8.55
CA ARG A 70 0.01 -5.04 9.85
C ARG A 70 0.87 -5.73 10.88
N ASP A 71 1.78 -4.98 11.53
CA ASP A 71 2.67 -5.49 12.58
C ASP A 71 3.42 -6.77 12.14
N GLY A 72 3.85 -6.80 10.87
CA GLY A 72 4.55 -7.93 10.29
C GLY A 72 3.66 -9.06 9.80
N ARG A 73 2.34 -8.96 9.98
CA ARG A 73 1.38 -9.97 9.52
C ARG A 73 0.73 -9.55 8.22
N ARG A 74 0.95 -10.33 7.17
CA ARG A 74 0.41 -10.09 5.85
C ARG A 74 -1.01 -10.66 5.74
N GLU A 75 -1.92 -9.91 5.12
CA GLU A 75 -3.23 -10.45 4.78
C GLU A 75 -3.09 -11.62 3.79
N ASP A 76 -3.98 -12.61 3.90
CA ASP A 76 -3.91 -13.84 3.09
C ASP A 76 -4.04 -13.57 1.59
N LYS A 77 -4.88 -12.60 1.20
CA LYS A 77 -5.14 -12.28 -0.20
C LYS A 77 -4.95 -10.79 -0.45
N PRO A 78 -4.37 -10.43 -1.59
CA PRO A 78 -4.34 -9.02 -1.99
C PRO A 78 -5.76 -8.56 -2.30
N ARG A 79 -6.01 -7.26 -2.07
CA ARG A 79 -7.27 -6.63 -2.44
C ARG A 79 -7.14 -6.05 -3.84
N ASP A 80 -8.12 -6.28 -4.69
CA ASP A 80 -8.16 -5.71 -6.03
C ASP A 80 -9.20 -4.60 -6.10
N TYR A 81 -8.91 -3.59 -6.93
CA TYR A 81 -9.77 -2.43 -7.10
C TYR A 81 -9.93 -2.15 -8.59
N SER A 82 -11.05 -1.54 -8.97
CA SER A 82 -11.37 -1.29 -10.37
C SER A 82 -10.55 -0.17 -11.01
N SER A 83 -9.92 0.70 -10.20
CA SER A 83 -9.07 1.78 -10.71
C SER A 83 -8.05 2.20 -9.67
N PRO A 84 -6.93 2.83 -10.09
CA PRO A 84 -5.94 3.36 -9.16
C PRO A 84 -6.54 4.35 -8.15
N LYS A 85 -7.45 5.21 -8.60
CA LYS A 85 -8.10 6.19 -7.73
C LYS A 85 -8.89 5.52 -6.63
N ARG A 86 -9.65 4.47 -6.93
CA ARG A 86 -10.41 3.71 -5.93
C ARG A 86 -9.49 2.99 -4.96
N ALA A 87 -8.38 2.45 -5.47
CA ALA A 87 -7.38 1.80 -4.62
C ALA A 87 -6.81 2.79 -3.60
N PHE A 88 -6.43 3.99 -4.02
CA PHE A 88 -5.87 4.99 -3.11
C PHE A 88 -6.90 5.57 -2.15
N ASN A 89 -8.15 5.68 -2.54
CA ASN A 89 -9.24 6.05 -1.62
C ASN A 89 -9.37 5.01 -0.50
N ALA A 90 -9.35 3.74 -0.85
CA ALA A 90 -9.41 2.64 0.12
C ALA A 90 -8.16 2.62 1.01
N ILE A 91 -6.97 2.86 0.46
CA ILE A 91 -5.73 2.95 1.23
C ILE A 91 -5.82 4.07 2.27
N GLY A 92 -6.35 5.22 1.90
CA GLY A 92 -6.54 6.33 2.83
C GLY A 92 -7.42 5.96 4.02
N GLU A 93 -8.50 5.22 3.78
CA GLU A 93 -9.35 4.72 4.86
C GLU A 93 -8.66 3.69 5.73
N ILE A 94 -7.93 2.76 5.13
CA ILE A 94 -7.18 1.73 5.85
C ILE A 94 -6.15 2.39 6.78
N VAL A 95 -5.43 3.37 6.27
CA VAL A 95 -4.41 4.10 7.04
C VAL A 95 -5.04 4.83 8.22
N ARG A 96 -6.16 5.53 8.01
CA ARG A 96 -6.87 6.23 9.09
C ARG A 96 -7.42 5.27 10.13
N CYS A 97 -8.00 4.15 9.70
CA CYS A 97 -8.53 3.13 10.62
C CYS A 97 -7.43 2.50 11.47
N ALA A 98 -6.21 2.44 10.95
CA ALA A 98 -5.05 1.95 11.70
C ALA A 98 -4.43 2.99 12.65
N GLY A 99 -4.96 4.22 12.65
CA GLY A 99 -4.48 5.29 13.52
C GLY A 99 -3.34 6.10 12.94
N PHE A 100 -3.13 6.04 11.64
CA PHE A 100 -2.08 6.82 10.94
C PHE A 100 -2.70 7.90 10.06
N GLU A 101 -1.86 8.80 9.61
CA GLU A 101 -2.21 9.81 8.62
C GLU A 101 -1.51 9.50 7.30
N MET A 102 -2.23 9.69 6.22
CA MET A 102 -1.71 9.44 4.89
C MET A 102 -0.81 10.60 4.32
#